data_a75816478190570268694e206d50c37d
#
_entry.id   a75816478190570268694e206d50c37d
#
_cell.length_a   1.000
_cell.length_b   1.000
_cell.length_c   1.000
_cell.angle_alpha   90.00
_cell.angle_beta   90.00
_cell.angle_gamma   90.00
#
_symmetry.space_group_name_H-M   'P 1'
#
loop_
_entity.id
_entity.type
_entity.pdbx_description
1 polymer ?
#
loop_
_entity_poly.entity_id
_entity_poly.type
_entity_poly.pdbx_seq_one_letter_code
_entity_poly.pdbx_strand_id
1 'polypeptide(L)'
;MKRKMTKRFREMLENYKNKLIVAPGAHNPLYARIAEKAGFEAVYVSGACTSMERIGWCDVNLITATEIIQNSKYIVDVVNVPVISDADNGYGNAINVMRTTRDYIRAGVSAIHIEDQVMPKRCGMLKGKMVISREEMIGKIKAAKKVIEEEDPDFVLIARTDARNAVGGGLDEAIERMNAYAEAGADVVFADAIGIQEGMKEIERVIKEVKAPMLYHPSGPSPRLSLEECQKLGFAIVVFPGASLDISAIAVWDYLHELKKKGTQAQVDFEERCKGHPLFGIRTIFEFTGYKQIQEYEKLYLPPEEVALRYQKSLGY
;
A
#
# COMPACT_ATOMS: atom_id res chain seq x y z
N MET A 1 -18.29 12.43 -15.03
CA MET A 1 -17.56 11.14 -14.97
C MET A 1 -16.56 11.19 -13.84
N LYS A 2 -16.53 10.17 -12.94
CA LYS A 2 -15.49 10.08 -11.91
C LYS A 2 -14.13 9.95 -12.62
N ARG A 3 -13.14 10.79 -12.27
CA ARG A 3 -11.79 10.75 -12.88
C ARG A 3 -11.18 9.39 -12.62
N LYS A 4 -10.58 8.76 -13.63
CA LYS A 4 -9.91 7.47 -13.50
C LYS A 4 -8.68 7.65 -12.59
N MET A 5 -8.56 6.85 -11.53
CA MET A 5 -7.50 7.00 -10.53
C MET A 5 -6.12 6.66 -11.10
N THR A 6 -6.03 5.76 -12.09
CA THR A 6 -4.80 5.49 -12.84
C THR A 6 -4.27 6.74 -13.53
N LYS A 7 -5.12 7.48 -14.26
CA LYS A 7 -4.75 8.74 -14.91
C LYS A 7 -4.31 9.80 -13.88
N ARG A 8 -5.04 9.93 -12.76
CA ARG A 8 -4.64 10.84 -11.68
C ARG A 8 -3.25 10.50 -11.14
N PHE A 9 -2.98 9.22 -10.92
CA PHE A 9 -1.69 8.77 -10.41
C PHE A 9 -0.56 9.02 -11.42
N ARG A 10 -0.82 8.78 -12.71
CA ARG A 10 0.13 9.07 -13.80
C ARG A 10 0.51 10.56 -13.82
N GLU A 11 -0.46 11.44 -13.75
CA GLU A 11 -0.23 12.89 -13.68
C GLU A 11 0.55 13.31 -12.42
N MET A 12 0.28 12.68 -11.26
CA MET A 12 1.08 12.89 -10.04
C MET A 12 2.52 12.44 -10.25
N LEU A 13 2.73 11.29 -10.88
CA LEU A 13 4.06 10.77 -11.19
C LEU A 13 4.82 11.67 -12.17
N GLU A 14 4.18 12.18 -13.20
CA GLU A 14 4.80 13.14 -14.14
C GLU A 14 5.26 14.43 -13.45
N ASN A 15 4.57 14.82 -12.38
CA ASN A 15 4.87 16.02 -11.59
C ASN A 15 5.79 15.78 -10.37
N TYR A 16 6.34 14.57 -10.18
CA TYR A 16 7.05 14.20 -8.93
C TYR A 16 8.24 15.12 -8.59
N LYS A 17 8.88 15.71 -9.58
CA LYS A 17 9.99 16.66 -9.36
C LYS A 17 9.57 17.90 -8.58
N ASN A 18 8.31 18.29 -8.70
CA ASN A 18 7.73 19.43 -7.98
C ASN A 18 7.00 18.99 -6.70
N LYS A 19 6.45 17.79 -6.67
CA LYS A 19 5.66 17.30 -5.54
C LYS A 19 5.84 15.80 -5.34
N LEU A 20 6.47 15.43 -4.22
CA LEU A 20 6.63 14.07 -3.77
C LEU A 20 5.27 13.38 -3.55
N ILE A 21 5.14 12.15 -4.02
CA ILE A 21 3.97 11.32 -3.73
C ILE A 21 4.21 10.60 -2.40
N VAL A 22 3.36 10.87 -1.40
CA VAL A 22 3.44 10.24 -0.09
C VAL A 22 2.26 9.30 0.10
N ALA A 23 2.54 8.01 0.32
CA ALA A 23 1.51 6.99 0.45
C ALA A 23 1.69 6.18 1.74
N PRO A 24 0.88 6.46 2.79
CA PRO A 24 0.87 5.65 4.01
C PRO A 24 0.28 4.27 3.73
N GLY A 25 0.77 3.28 4.48
CA GLY A 25 0.24 1.92 4.47
C GLY A 25 -1.17 1.86 5.05
N ALA A 26 -2.08 1.30 4.27
CA ALA A 26 -3.46 1.05 4.66
C ALA A 26 -3.81 -0.39 4.27
N HIS A 27 -3.80 -1.29 5.24
CA HIS A 27 -4.00 -2.72 5.00
C HIS A 27 -5.47 -3.15 5.05
N ASN A 28 -6.40 -2.21 5.33
CA ASN A 28 -7.84 -2.44 5.25
C ASN A 28 -8.59 -1.15 4.82
N PRO A 29 -9.87 -1.26 4.43
CA PRO A 29 -10.68 -0.13 3.96
C PRO A 29 -10.85 1.00 4.98
N LEU A 30 -10.95 0.67 6.29
CA LEU A 30 -11.12 1.69 7.33
C LEU A 30 -9.90 2.59 7.43
N TYR A 31 -8.70 1.99 7.45
CA TYR A 31 -7.46 2.76 7.51
C TYR A 31 -7.19 3.57 6.24
N ALA A 32 -7.61 3.05 5.09
CA ALA A 32 -7.54 3.81 3.83
C ALA A 32 -8.43 5.08 3.87
N ARG A 33 -9.65 4.98 4.39
CA ARG A 33 -10.51 6.15 4.63
C ARG A 33 -9.90 7.15 5.62
N ILE A 34 -9.26 6.66 6.68
CA ILE A 34 -8.57 7.51 7.65
C ILE A 34 -7.39 8.23 6.99
N ALA A 35 -6.58 7.53 6.18
CA ALA A 35 -5.47 8.13 5.45
C ALA A 35 -5.95 9.23 4.46
N GLU A 36 -6.99 8.96 3.67
CA GLU A 36 -7.60 9.96 2.79
C GLU A 36 -8.12 11.17 3.60
N LYS A 37 -8.81 10.93 4.71
CA LYS A 37 -9.34 12.00 5.57
C LYS A 37 -8.25 12.81 6.25
N ALA A 38 -7.10 12.20 6.53
CA ALA A 38 -5.90 12.88 7.02
C ALA A 38 -5.21 13.76 5.95
N GLY A 39 -5.67 13.71 4.68
CA GLY A 39 -5.19 14.55 3.60
C GLY A 39 -4.13 13.89 2.70
N PHE A 40 -3.87 12.60 2.85
CA PHE A 40 -2.98 11.90 1.91
C PHE A 40 -3.64 11.74 0.53
N GLU A 41 -2.86 11.99 -0.51
CA GLU A 41 -3.33 11.98 -1.90
C GLU A 41 -3.15 10.61 -2.60
N ALA A 42 -2.52 9.67 -1.92
CA ALA A 42 -2.39 8.26 -2.33
C ALA A 42 -2.33 7.37 -1.08
N VAL A 43 -2.65 6.07 -1.22
CA VAL A 43 -2.49 5.06 -0.19
C VAL A 43 -1.74 3.85 -0.73
N TYR A 44 -1.07 3.12 0.16
CA TYR A 44 -0.27 1.96 -0.18
C TYR A 44 -0.81 0.70 0.52
N VAL A 45 -1.01 -0.37 -0.25
CA VAL A 45 -1.39 -1.70 0.24
C VAL A 45 -0.13 -2.56 0.33
N SER A 46 0.37 -2.76 1.54
CA SER A 46 1.53 -3.60 1.80
C SER A 46 1.15 -5.07 1.83
N GLY A 47 1.89 -5.92 1.12
CA GLY A 47 1.74 -7.38 1.19
C GLY A 47 1.97 -7.91 2.60
N ALA A 48 3.04 -7.45 3.25
CA ALA A 48 3.39 -7.84 4.62
C ALA A 48 2.28 -7.50 5.63
N CYS A 49 1.79 -6.26 5.62
CA CYS A 49 0.74 -5.82 6.54
C CYS A 49 -0.59 -6.53 6.25
N THR A 50 -0.89 -6.76 4.96
CA THR A 50 -2.10 -7.50 4.56
C THR A 50 -2.03 -8.96 4.99
N SER A 51 -0.88 -9.62 4.88
CA SER A 51 -0.69 -10.99 5.37
C SER A 51 -0.91 -11.09 6.88
N MET A 52 -0.24 -10.21 7.65
CA MET A 52 -0.37 -10.22 9.11
C MET A 52 -1.79 -9.91 9.59
N GLU A 53 -2.49 -8.98 8.95
CA GLU A 53 -3.84 -8.58 9.36
C GLU A 53 -4.91 -9.59 8.93
N ARG A 54 -4.85 -10.11 7.69
CA ARG A 54 -5.92 -10.93 7.15
C ARG A 54 -5.81 -12.40 7.51
N ILE A 55 -4.60 -12.95 7.56
CA ILE A 55 -4.41 -14.38 7.83
C ILE A 55 -3.61 -14.65 9.11
N GLY A 56 -3.13 -13.60 9.81
CA GLY A 56 -2.40 -13.72 11.07
C GLY A 56 -1.01 -14.34 10.94
N TRP A 57 -0.45 -14.39 9.73
CA TRP A 57 0.85 -14.99 9.44
C TRP A 57 1.85 -13.97 8.89
N CYS A 58 3.13 -14.24 9.13
CA CYS A 58 4.21 -13.42 8.60
C CYS A 58 4.27 -13.46 7.06
N ASP A 59 4.91 -12.45 6.50
CA ASP A 59 5.03 -12.24 5.07
C ASP A 59 6.11 -13.13 4.45
N VAL A 60 5.71 -14.34 4.07
CA VAL A 60 6.56 -15.32 3.37
C VAL A 60 5.78 -16.01 2.24
N ASN A 61 4.98 -15.24 1.52
CA ASN A 61 4.18 -15.68 0.38
C ASN A 61 3.05 -16.68 0.74
N LEU A 62 2.53 -16.58 1.97
CA LEU A 62 1.40 -17.40 2.44
C LEU A 62 0.06 -16.83 1.99
N ILE A 63 -0.06 -15.50 1.89
CA ILE A 63 -1.24 -14.86 1.32
C ILE A 63 -1.26 -15.07 -0.20
N THR A 64 -2.42 -15.38 -0.75
CA THR A 64 -2.57 -15.63 -2.20
C THR A 64 -2.82 -14.34 -2.97
N ALA A 65 -2.56 -14.36 -4.29
CA ALA A 65 -2.90 -13.25 -5.19
C ALA A 65 -4.38 -12.86 -5.06
N THR A 66 -5.28 -13.83 -5.00
CA THR A 66 -6.73 -13.56 -4.89
C THR A 66 -7.08 -12.80 -3.63
N GLU A 67 -6.48 -13.14 -2.49
CA GLU A 67 -6.76 -12.49 -1.21
C GLU A 67 -6.27 -11.04 -1.17
N ILE A 68 -5.05 -10.78 -1.66
CA ILE A 68 -4.50 -9.42 -1.66
C ILE A 68 -5.17 -8.52 -2.70
N ILE A 69 -5.50 -9.04 -3.90
CA ILE A 69 -6.25 -8.32 -4.92
C ILE A 69 -7.66 -7.97 -4.42
N GLN A 70 -8.34 -8.91 -3.76
CA GLN A 70 -9.64 -8.66 -3.16
C GLN A 70 -9.58 -7.59 -2.08
N ASN A 71 -8.54 -7.61 -1.24
CA ASN A 71 -8.32 -6.56 -0.23
C ASN A 71 -8.09 -5.19 -0.88
N SER A 72 -7.24 -5.15 -1.91
CA SER A 72 -6.95 -3.93 -2.67
C SER A 72 -8.23 -3.36 -3.31
N LYS A 73 -9.10 -4.23 -3.84
CA LYS A 73 -10.39 -3.82 -4.39
C LYS A 73 -11.30 -3.19 -3.33
N TYR A 74 -11.41 -3.78 -2.13
CA TYR A 74 -12.20 -3.18 -1.05
C TYR A 74 -11.68 -1.80 -0.64
N ILE A 75 -10.37 -1.59 -0.67
CA ILE A 75 -9.75 -0.29 -0.41
C ILE A 75 -10.10 0.70 -1.52
N VAL A 76 -9.94 0.31 -2.79
CA VAL A 76 -10.30 1.14 -3.96
C VAL A 76 -11.76 1.58 -3.92
N ASP A 77 -12.67 0.70 -3.51
CA ASP A 77 -14.11 0.97 -3.49
C ASP A 77 -14.50 2.09 -2.50
N VAL A 78 -13.67 2.37 -1.49
CA VAL A 78 -14.01 3.28 -0.39
C VAL A 78 -13.21 4.58 -0.35
N VAL A 79 -12.21 4.75 -1.21
CA VAL A 79 -11.39 5.98 -1.30
C VAL A 79 -11.51 6.64 -2.67
N ASN A 80 -11.19 7.95 -2.73
CA ASN A 80 -11.13 8.72 -3.96
C ASN A 80 -9.70 9.22 -4.25
N VAL A 81 -8.71 8.47 -3.76
CA VAL A 81 -7.28 8.67 -4.03
C VAL A 81 -6.69 7.43 -4.70
N PRO A 82 -5.62 7.57 -5.49
CA PRO A 82 -4.90 6.45 -6.06
C PRO A 82 -4.45 5.43 -5.03
N VAL A 83 -4.54 4.16 -5.39
CA VAL A 83 -4.08 3.03 -4.57
C VAL A 83 -2.88 2.38 -5.26
N ILE A 84 -1.76 2.29 -4.55
CA ILE A 84 -0.57 1.54 -4.94
C ILE A 84 -0.63 0.20 -4.20
N SER A 85 -0.45 -0.93 -4.88
CA SER A 85 -0.46 -2.24 -4.22
C SER A 85 0.83 -3.02 -4.40
N ASP A 86 1.22 -3.70 -3.35
CA ASP A 86 2.18 -4.80 -3.43
C ASP A 86 1.59 -5.95 -4.25
N ALA A 87 2.36 -6.49 -5.18
CA ALA A 87 2.01 -7.66 -5.97
C ALA A 87 3.06 -8.77 -5.80
N ASP A 88 3.78 -8.76 -4.69
CA ASP A 88 4.84 -9.72 -4.37
C ASP A 88 5.78 -9.95 -5.59
N ASN A 89 6.13 -11.17 -5.90
CA ASN A 89 6.92 -11.53 -7.08
C ASN A 89 6.09 -11.72 -8.37
N GLY A 90 4.81 -11.29 -8.37
CA GLY A 90 3.87 -11.48 -9.47
C GLY A 90 3.19 -12.85 -9.49
N TYR A 91 3.39 -13.65 -8.43
CA TYR A 91 2.78 -14.96 -8.17
C TYR A 91 3.09 -16.02 -9.24
N GLY A 92 4.30 -15.99 -9.79
CA GLY A 92 4.82 -16.98 -10.72
C GLY A 92 5.77 -16.38 -11.78
N ASN A 93 5.80 -16.98 -12.97
CA ASN A 93 6.62 -16.50 -14.07
C ASN A 93 5.95 -15.37 -14.87
N ALA A 94 6.55 -14.94 -15.98
CA ALA A 94 6.04 -13.85 -16.82
C ALA A 94 4.57 -14.05 -17.27
N ILE A 95 4.14 -15.29 -17.52
CA ILE A 95 2.75 -15.59 -17.93
C ILE A 95 1.76 -15.40 -16.78
N ASN A 96 2.16 -15.77 -15.55
CA ASN A 96 1.35 -15.49 -14.35
C ASN A 96 1.25 -13.98 -14.11
N VAL A 97 2.34 -13.24 -14.31
CA VAL A 97 2.38 -11.78 -14.18
C VAL A 97 1.38 -11.10 -15.12
N MET A 98 1.18 -11.58 -16.32
CA MET A 98 0.13 -11.03 -17.22
C MET A 98 -1.25 -11.12 -16.58
N ARG A 99 -1.60 -12.24 -15.98
CA ARG A 99 -2.86 -12.40 -15.26
C ARG A 99 -2.93 -11.50 -14.04
N THR A 100 -1.91 -11.52 -13.20
CA THR A 100 -1.81 -10.70 -11.98
C THR A 100 -2.00 -9.23 -12.31
N THR A 101 -1.31 -8.70 -13.30
CA THR A 101 -1.43 -7.30 -13.73
C THR A 101 -2.86 -6.97 -14.16
N ARG A 102 -3.47 -7.84 -14.98
CA ARG A 102 -4.86 -7.70 -15.44
C ARG A 102 -5.85 -7.66 -14.27
N ASP A 103 -5.68 -8.55 -13.31
CA ASP A 103 -6.57 -8.66 -12.15
C ASP A 103 -6.48 -7.41 -11.26
N TYR A 104 -5.27 -6.83 -11.07
CA TYR A 104 -5.10 -5.55 -10.35
C TYR A 104 -5.68 -4.35 -11.11
N ILE A 105 -5.52 -4.27 -12.44
CA ILE A 105 -6.17 -3.23 -13.25
C ILE A 105 -7.70 -3.29 -13.07
N ARG A 106 -8.27 -4.49 -13.16
CA ARG A 106 -9.73 -4.72 -12.99
C ARG A 106 -10.21 -4.45 -11.56
N ALA A 107 -9.36 -4.63 -10.57
CA ALA A 107 -9.65 -4.22 -9.19
C ALA A 107 -9.66 -2.69 -9.01
N GLY A 108 -9.19 -1.92 -10.00
CA GLY A 108 -9.16 -0.44 -9.97
C GLY A 108 -7.96 0.15 -9.24
N VAL A 109 -6.93 -0.63 -8.99
CA VAL A 109 -5.64 -0.19 -8.44
C VAL A 109 -4.94 0.73 -9.44
N SER A 110 -4.17 1.70 -9.00
CA SER A 110 -3.51 2.68 -9.86
C SER A 110 -2.07 2.33 -10.20
N ALA A 111 -1.43 1.55 -9.33
CA ALA A 111 -0.07 1.07 -9.51
C ALA A 111 0.16 -0.23 -8.75
N ILE A 112 1.03 -1.06 -9.27
CA ILE A 112 1.57 -2.22 -8.54
C ILE A 112 3.09 -2.17 -8.52
N HIS A 113 3.68 -2.76 -7.49
CA HIS A 113 5.08 -3.16 -7.59
C HIS A 113 5.23 -4.69 -7.62
N ILE A 114 6.19 -5.14 -8.41
CA ILE A 114 6.56 -6.55 -8.54
C ILE A 114 8.05 -6.66 -8.19
N GLU A 115 8.41 -7.63 -7.34
CA GLU A 115 9.79 -7.85 -6.91
C GLU A 115 10.45 -9.06 -7.59
N ASP A 116 11.77 -9.03 -7.65
CA ASP A 116 12.60 -10.06 -8.28
C ASP A 116 12.98 -11.23 -7.36
N GLN A 117 12.26 -11.46 -6.26
CA GLN A 117 12.54 -12.57 -5.39
C GLN A 117 12.12 -13.94 -5.99
N VAL A 118 12.91 -14.96 -5.65
CA VAL A 118 12.53 -16.37 -5.88
C VAL A 118 11.28 -16.71 -5.08
N MET A 119 10.36 -17.48 -5.67
CA MET A 119 9.16 -17.95 -4.98
C MET A 119 9.45 -19.23 -4.17
N PRO A 120 9.00 -19.35 -2.90
CA PRO A 120 8.27 -18.34 -2.13
C PRO A 120 9.19 -17.20 -1.65
N LYS A 121 8.71 -15.95 -1.81
CA LYS A 121 9.45 -14.76 -1.38
C LYS A 121 9.49 -14.63 0.14
N ARG A 122 10.34 -13.74 0.64
CA ARG A 122 10.40 -13.33 2.05
C ARG A 122 10.22 -11.83 2.19
N CYS A 123 9.66 -11.39 3.30
CA CYS A 123 9.62 -9.96 3.62
C CYS A 123 11.03 -9.34 3.50
N GLY A 124 11.12 -8.14 2.94
CA GLY A 124 12.37 -7.39 2.78
C GLY A 124 13.20 -7.26 4.06
N MET A 125 12.54 -7.31 5.22
CA MET A 125 13.18 -7.27 6.56
C MET A 125 13.83 -8.61 6.98
N LEU A 126 13.50 -9.72 6.31
CA LEU A 126 13.97 -11.05 6.71
C LEU A 126 15.25 -11.43 5.97
N LYS A 127 16.09 -12.25 6.64
CA LYS A 127 17.29 -12.84 6.04
C LYS A 127 16.96 -13.99 5.10
N GLY A 128 17.89 -14.33 4.20
CA GLY A 128 17.82 -15.50 3.32
C GLY A 128 16.99 -15.27 2.07
N LYS A 129 16.86 -14.02 1.63
CA LYS A 129 16.28 -13.68 0.33
C LYS A 129 17.19 -14.17 -0.79
N MET A 130 16.58 -14.66 -1.86
CA MET A 130 17.23 -14.99 -3.13
C MET A 130 16.47 -14.28 -4.25
N VAL A 131 17.19 -13.80 -5.25
CA VAL A 131 16.62 -13.15 -6.41
C VAL A 131 16.72 -14.02 -7.65
N ILE A 132 15.73 -13.91 -8.53
CA ILE A 132 15.75 -14.54 -9.86
C ILE A 132 16.77 -13.85 -10.76
N SER A 133 17.07 -14.43 -11.93
CA SER A 133 17.94 -13.77 -12.89
C SER A 133 17.37 -12.44 -13.34
N ARG A 134 18.25 -11.53 -13.76
CA ARG A 134 17.85 -10.22 -14.32
C ARG A 134 16.96 -10.38 -15.55
N GLU A 135 17.32 -11.33 -16.40
CA GLU A 135 16.59 -11.66 -17.64
C GLU A 135 15.16 -12.16 -17.35
N GLU A 136 14.99 -12.98 -16.31
CA GLU A 136 13.67 -13.47 -15.91
C GLU A 136 12.79 -12.30 -15.42
N MET A 137 13.35 -11.40 -14.59
CA MET A 137 12.59 -10.23 -14.14
C MET A 137 12.28 -9.26 -15.27
N ILE A 138 13.20 -9.03 -16.22
CA ILE A 138 12.94 -8.27 -17.45
C ILE A 138 11.77 -8.87 -18.23
N GLY A 139 11.72 -10.20 -18.33
CA GLY A 139 10.59 -10.92 -18.93
C GLY A 139 9.26 -10.64 -18.23
N LYS A 140 9.24 -10.65 -16.88
CA LYS A 140 8.05 -10.31 -16.09
C LYS A 140 7.60 -8.86 -16.32
N ILE A 141 8.54 -7.89 -16.34
CA ILE A 141 8.25 -6.48 -16.58
C ILE A 141 7.63 -6.28 -17.98
N LYS A 142 8.22 -6.86 -19.02
CA LYS A 142 7.70 -6.78 -20.38
C LYS A 142 6.29 -7.39 -20.50
N ALA A 143 6.05 -8.50 -19.81
CA ALA A 143 4.74 -9.15 -19.78
C ALA A 143 3.68 -8.28 -19.08
N ALA A 144 4.03 -7.63 -17.96
CA ALA A 144 3.16 -6.67 -17.30
C ALA A 144 2.88 -5.46 -18.20
N LYS A 145 3.90 -4.88 -18.82
CA LYS A 145 3.76 -3.72 -19.73
C LYS A 145 2.84 -4.04 -20.91
N LYS A 146 2.93 -5.22 -21.50
CA LYS A 146 2.04 -5.65 -22.58
C LYS A 146 0.57 -5.59 -22.16
N VAL A 147 0.24 -6.07 -20.96
CA VAL A 147 -1.13 -6.00 -20.44
C VAL A 147 -1.56 -4.56 -20.14
N ILE A 148 -0.65 -3.74 -19.58
CA ILE A 148 -0.91 -2.33 -19.27
C ILE A 148 -1.25 -1.55 -20.55
N GLU A 149 -0.48 -1.73 -21.62
CA GLU A 149 -0.71 -1.10 -22.91
C GLU A 149 -2.06 -1.48 -23.53
N GLU A 150 -2.51 -2.72 -23.31
CA GLU A 150 -3.78 -3.22 -23.83
C GLU A 150 -5.00 -2.80 -23.03
N GLU A 151 -4.91 -2.79 -21.68
CA GLU A 151 -6.08 -2.63 -20.82
C GLU A 151 -6.16 -1.25 -20.14
N ASP A 152 -5.03 -0.66 -19.72
CA ASP A 152 -4.97 0.66 -19.08
C ASP A 152 -3.59 1.31 -19.20
N PRO A 153 -3.32 2.07 -20.26
CA PRO A 153 -2.02 2.73 -20.47
C PRO A 153 -1.59 3.71 -19.37
N ASP A 154 -2.52 4.19 -18.57
CA ASP A 154 -2.24 5.08 -17.43
C ASP A 154 -1.79 4.33 -16.17
N PHE A 155 -1.95 2.99 -16.14
CA PHE A 155 -1.55 2.16 -15.00
C PHE A 155 -0.03 2.19 -14.82
N VAL A 156 0.46 2.32 -13.57
CA VAL A 156 1.88 2.46 -13.27
C VAL A 156 2.46 1.13 -12.80
N LEU A 157 3.56 0.73 -13.43
CA LEU A 157 4.36 -0.43 -13.03
C LEU A 157 5.61 0.01 -12.28
N ILE A 158 5.74 -0.46 -11.04
CA ILE A 158 6.93 -0.26 -10.20
C ILE A 158 7.70 -1.58 -10.18
N ALA A 159 8.97 -1.59 -10.56
CA ALA A 159 9.82 -2.76 -10.44
C ALA A 159 10.70 -2.66 -9.20
N ARG A 160 10.58 -3.65 -8.30
CA ARG A 160 11.36 -3.77 -7.08
C ARG A 160 12.48 -4.78 -7.25
N THR A 161 13.66 -4.44 -6.72
CA THR A 161 14.73 -5.42 -6.52
C THR A 161 15.04 -5.58 -5.05
N ASP A 162 15.23 -6.81 -4.63
CA ASP A 162 15.74 -7.18 -3.30
C ASP A 162 17.22 -7.55 -3.31
N ALA A 163 17.91 -7.37 -4.44
CA ALA A 163 19.31 -7.73 -4.62
C ALA A 163 20.25 -7.05 -3.63
N ARG A 164 19.89 -5.87 -3.06
CA ARG A 164 20.76 -5.13 -2.13
C ARG A 164 21.22 -5.96 -0.94
N ASN A 165 20.35 -6.80 -0.39
CA ASN A 165 20.62 -7.64 0.78
C ASN A 165 20.21 -9.10 0.58
N ALA A 166 20.08 -9.55 -0.67
CA ALA A 166 19.90 -10.96 -1.04
C ALA A 166 21.24 -11.73 -0.94
N VAL A 167 21.14 -13.05 -0.92
CA VAL A 167 22.31 -13.94 -0.99
C VAL A 167 23.08 -13.68 -2.29
N GLY A 168 24.36 -13.33 -2.19
CA GLY A 168 25.20 -13.01 -3.35
C GLY A 168 24.92 -11.67 -4.02
N GLY A 169 24.04 -10.86 -3.43
CA GLY A 169 23.71 -9.52 -3.92
C GLY A 169 24.67 -8.42 -3.43
N GLY A 170 24.25 -7.18 -3.58
CA GLY A 170 24.98 -5.98 -3.18
C GLY A 170 24.41 -4.71 -3.79
N LEU A 171 25.04 -3.57 -3.45
CA LEU A 171 24.56 -2.28 -3.95
C LEU A 171 24.71 -2.14 -5.48
N ASP A 172 25.85 -2.60 -6.02
CA ASP A 172 26.11 -2.56 -7.47
C ASP A 172 25.06 -3.35 -8.23
N GLU A 173 24.80 -4.58 -7.82
CA GLU A 173 23.78 -5.44 -8.44
C GLU A 173 22.37 -4.81 -8.34
N ALA A 174 22.02 -4.18 -7.22
CA ALA A 174 20.74 -3.49 -7.07
C ALA A 174 20.61 -2.30 -8.03
N ILE A 175 21.66 -1.49 -8.18
CA ILE A 175 21.68 -0.34 -9.11
C ILE A 175 21.58 -0.81 -10.57
N GLU A 176 22.35 -1.83 -10.96
CA GLU A 176 22.28 -2.40 -12.31
C GLU A 176 20.89 -2.96 -12.62
N ARG A 177 20.27 -3.68 -11.69
CA ARG A 177 18.91 -4.19 -11.83
C ARG A 177 17.89 -3.07 -11.98
N MET A 178 17.93 -2.04 -11.13
CA MET A 178 17.00 -0.90 -11.25
C MET A 178 17.08 -0.25 -12.63
N ASN A 179 18.27 0.00 -13.15
CA ASN A 179 18.44 0.57 -14.49
C ASN A 179 17.91 -0.37 -15.59
N ALA A 180 18.23 -1.67 -15.52
CA ALA A 180 17.75 -2.66 -16.49
C ALA A 180 16.21 -2.81 -16.45
N TYR A 181 15.61 -2.70 -15.27
CA TYR A 181 14.15 -2.78 -15.12
C TYR A 181 13.44 -1.54 -15.66
N ALA A 182 14.02 -0.36 -15.49
CA ALA A 182 13.56 0.86 -16.13
C ALA A 182 13.63 0.77 -17.67
N GLU A 183 14.74 0.28 -18.21
CA GLU A 183 14.91 0.05 -19.66
C GLU A 183 13.92 -1.01 -20.20
N ALA A 184 13.53 -1.99 -19.37
CA ALA A 184 12.52 -2.98 -19.73
C ALA A 184 11.09 -2.43 -19.73
N GLY A 185 10.86 -1.20 -19.23
CA GLY A 185 9.58 -0.50 -19.27
C GLY A 185 8.91 -0.27 -17.91
N ALA A 186 9.59 -0.50 -16.79
CA ALA A 186 9.06 -0.07 -15.49
C ALA A 186 9.01 1.47 -15.41
N ASP A 187 7.89 2.01 -14.92
CA ASP A 187 7.69 3.46 -14.79
C ASP A 187 8.43 4.05 -13.58
N VAL A 188 8.58 3.25 -12.54
CA VAL A 188 9.29 3.56 -11.29
C VAL A 188 10.11 2.36 -10.89
N VAL A 189 11.28 2.59 -10.28
CA VAL A 189 12.11 1.51 -9.73
C VAL A 189 12.26 1.66 -8.22
N PHE A 190 12.51 0.54 -7.56
CA PHE A 190 12.60 0.47 -6.11
C PHE A 190 13.63 -0.60 -5.71
N ALA A 191 14.60 -0.24 -4.90
CA ALA A 191 15.44 -1.23 -4.23
C ALA A 191 15.12 -1.26 -2.74
N ASP A 192 14.77 -2.45 -2.23
CA ASP A 192 14.60 -2.64 -0.79
C ASP A 192 15.94 -2.52 -0.07
N ALA A 193 15.90 -2.05 1.18
CA ALA A 193 17.08 -2.00 2.06
C ALA A 193 18.27 -1.12 1.57
N ILE A 194 18.01 -0.06 0.78
CA ILE A 194 19.08 0.91 0.48
C ILE A 194 19.48 1.68 1.75
N GLY A 195 20.78 1.96 1.87
CA GLY A 195 21.33 2.68 3.03
C GLY A 195 21.58 1.83 4.26
N ILE A 196 21.45 0.51 4.20
CA ILE A 196 21.59 -0.37 5.38
C ILE A 196 23.02 -0.54 5.88
N GLN A 197 24.03 -0.31 5.06
CA GLN A 197 25.46 -0.45 5.45
C GLN A 197 26.13 0.92 5.59
N GLU A 198 26.02 1.78 4.58
CA GLU A 198 26.72 3.06 4.56
C GLU A 198 25.80 4.28 4.70
N GLY A 199 24.52 4.04 5.06
CA GLY A 199 23.57 5.13 5.30
C GLY A 199 23.36 6.03 4.08
N MET A 200 23.53 7.34 4.27
CA MET A 200 23.31 8.33 3.24
C MET A 200 24.22 8.15 2.01
N LYS A 201 25.45 7.63 2.16
CA LYS A 201 26.34 7.44 1.02
C LYS A 201 25.76 6.47 -0.02
N GLU A 202 25.09 5.41 0.43
CA GLU A 202 24.40 4.50 -0.50
C GLU A 202 23.24 5.21 -1.22
N ILE A 203 22.46 5.99 -0.49
CA ILE A 203 21.33 6.73 -1.05
C ILE A 203 21.81 7.73 -2.10
N GLU A 204 22.82 8.53 -1.78
CA GLU A 204 23.41 9.50 -2.70
C GLU A 204 23.95 8.82 -3.97
N ARG A 205 24.58 7.65 -3.81
CA ARG A 205 25.07 6.86 -4.92
C ARG A 205 23.91 6.35 -5.80
N VAL A 206 22.87 5.78 -5.20
CA VAL A 206 21.67 5.30 -5.92
C VAL A 206 21.02 6.45 -6.70
N ILE A 207 20.82 7.61 -6.07
CA ILE A 207 20.26 8.81 -6.72
C ILE A 207 21.09 9.24 -7.93
N LYS A 208 22.40 9.15 -7.85
CA LYS A 208 23.33 9.54 -8.93
C LYS A 208 23.33 8.55 -10.10
N GLU A 209 23.26 7.26 -9.82
CA GLU A 209 23.50 6.20 -10.80
C GLU A 209 22.21 5.61 -11.40
N VAL A 210 21.05 5.74 -10.72
CA VAL A 210 19.76 5.30 -11.24
C VAL A 210 19.10 6.44 -12.02
N LYS A 211 18.64 6.14 -13.26
CA LYS A 211 18.12 7.14 -14.20
C LYS A 211 16.60 7.24 -14.26
N ALA A 212 15.91 6.41 -13.50
CA ALA A 212 14.45 6.35 -13.49
C ALA A 212 13.85 7.02 -12.23
N PRO A 213 12.57 7.41 -12.24
CA PRO A 213 11.87 7.76 -11.01
C PRO A 213 11.97 6.64 -9.97
N MET A 214 12.20 7.00 -8.70
CA MET A 214 12.42 6.01 -7.64
C MET A 214 11.38 6.12 -6.54
N LEU A 215 11.01 4.95 -6.01
CA LEU A 215 10.27 4.83 -4.77
C LEU A 215 11.25 4.63 -3.61
N TYR A 216 11.02 5.34 -2.50
CA TYR A 216 11.73 5.17 -1.25
C TYR A 216 10.86 4.53 -0.18
N HIS A 217 11.42 3.54 0.49
CA HIS A 217 10.81 2.85 1.62
C HIS A 217 11.79 2.90 2.80
N PRO A 218 11.56 3.77 3.81
CA PRO A 218 12.41 3.86 5.00
C PRO A 218 12.18 2.65 5.93
N SER A 219 12.75 1.49 5.58
CA SER A 219 12.57 0.23 6.32
C SER A 219 13.81 -0.17 7.12
N GLY A 220 13.59 -0.81 8.25
CA GLY A 220 14.66 -1.36 9.08
C GLY A 220 15.75 -0.35 9.40
N PRO A 221 17.02 -0.65 9.10
CA PRO A 221 18.15 0.21 9.35
C PRO A 221 18.37 1.31 8.29
N SER A 222 17.55 1.37 7.24
CA SER A 222 17.63 2.45 6.24
C SER A 222 17.42 3.83 6.89
N PRO A 223 18.10 4.89 6.42
CA PRO A 223 17.95 6.23 6.96
C PRO A 223 16.49 6.69 7.03
N ARG A 224 16.15 7.40 8.09
CA ARG A 224 14.82 7.98 8.30
C ARG A 224 14.80 9.40 7.75
N LEU A 225 14.61 9.52 6.43
CA LEU A 225 14.56 10.82 5.77
C LEU A 225 13.22 11.52 6.04
N SER A 226 13.27 12.83 6.21
CA SER A 226 12.07 13.67 6.18
C SER A 226 11.48 13.73 4.76
N LEU A 227 10.22 14.12 4.63
CA LEU A 227 9.60 14.29 3.31
C LEU A 227 10.31 15.37 2.48
N GLU A 228 10.82 16.41 3.14
CA GLU A 228 11.60 17.47 2.48
C GLU A 228 12.93 16.93 1.93
N GLU A 229 13.65 16.11 2.69
CA GLU A 229 14.87 15.45 2.24
C GLU A 229 14.58 14.50 1.06
N CYS A 230 13.52 13.69 1.15
CA CYS A 230 13.11 12.84 0.04
C CYS A 230 12.81 13.62 -1.23
N GLN A 231 12.11 14.75 -1.13
CA GLN A 231 11.83 15.65 -2.26
C GLN A 231 13.11 16.24 -2.84
N LYS A 232 14.03 16.74 -2.00
CA LYS A 232 15.32 17.30 -2.42
C LYS A 232 16.21 16.29 -3.11
N LEU A 233 16.20 15.04 -2.64
CA LEU A 233 16.94 13.94 -3.25
C LEU A 233 16.33 13.45 -4.56
N GLY A 234 15.09 13.86 -4.88
CA GLY A 234 14.44 13.54 -6.14
C GLY A 234 13.72 12.20 -6.17
N PHE A 235 13.36 11.64 -5.01
CA PHE A 235 12.44 10.50 -4.97
C PHE A 235 11.06 10.88 -5.51
N ALA A 236 10.44 9.99 -6.27
CA ALA A 236 9.11 10.21 -6.84
C ALA A 236 8.00 9.80 -5.85
N ILE A 237 8.22 8.74 -5.11
CA ILE A 237 7.24 8.15 -4.19
C ILE A 237 7.95 7.80 -2.87
N VAL A 238 7.28 8.07 -1.75
CA VAL A 238 7.67 7.53 -0.43
C VAL A 238 6.49 6.75 0.14
N VAL A 239 6.75 5.52 0.58
CA VAL A 239 5.75 4.65 1.20
C VAL A 239 6.11 4.37 2.65
N PHE A 240 5.09 4.26 3.52
CA PHE A 240 5.21 3.91 4.93
C PHE A 240 4.34 2.66 5.23
N PRO A 241 4.78 1.46 4.83
CA PRO A 241 3.94 0.26 4.86
C PRO A 241 3.29 -0.05 6.20
N GLY A 242 4.05 0.02 7.29
CA GLY A 242 3.59 -0.27 8.66
C GLY A 242 2.79 0.83 9.34
N ALA A 243 2.58 1.99 8.70
CA ALA A 243 2.03 3.19 9.36
C ALA A 243 0.72 2.95 10.13
N SER A 244 -0.16 2.11 9.65
CA SER A 244 -1.42 1.79 10.34
C SER A 244 -1.35 0.49 11.16
N LEU A 245 -0.62 -0.52 10.70
CA LEU A 245 -0.53 -1.82 11.36
C LEU A 245 0.17 -1.71 12.73
N ASP A 246 1.36 -1.11 12.76
CA ASP A 246 2.19 -1.07 13.98
C ASP A 246 1.47 -0.32 15.10
N ILE A 247 0.89 0.83 14.77
CA ILE A 247 0.16 1.67 15.74
C ILE A 247 -1.09 0.95 16.25
N SER A 248 -1.88 0.34 15.36
CA SER A 248 -3.10 -0.36 15.76
C SER A 248 -2.79 -1.61 16.58
N ALA A 249 -1.77 -2.38 16.22
CA ALA A 249 -1.37 -3.56 16.97
C ALA A 249 -0.95 -3.21 18.41
N ILE A 250 -0.14 -2.17 18.60
CA ILE A 250 0.28 -1.69 19.92
C ILE A 250 -0.92 -1.20 20.72
N ALA A 251 -1.76 -0.34 20.13
CA ALA A 251 -2.93 0.21 20.81
C ALA A 251 -3.93 -0.88 21.24
N VAL A 252 -4.19 -1.86 20.37
CA VAL A 252 -5.06 -2.99 20.68
C VAL A 252 -4.45 -3.87 21.77
N TRP A 253 -3.13 -4.14 21.70
CA TRP A 253 -2.42 -4.91 22.71
C TRP A 253 -2.57 -4.27 24.09
N ASP A 254 -2.28 -2.98 24.22
CA ASP A 254 -2.33 -2.25 25.49
C ASP A 254 -3.77 -2.24 26.05
N TYR A 255 -4.74 -1.92 25.18
CA TYR A 255 -6.14 -1.88 25.58
C TYR A 255 -6.68 -3.22 26.05
N LEU A 256 -6.38 -4.32 25.34
CA LEU A 256 -6.84 -5.66 25.72
C LEU A 256 -6.22 -6.14 27.04
N HIS A 257 -4.98 -5.76 27.34
CA HIS A 257 -4.38 -6.03 28.66
C HIS A 257 -5.04 -5.23 29.77
N GLU A 258 -5.39 -3.96 29.51
CA GLU A 258 -6.17 -3.15 30.44
C GLU A 258 -7.57 -3.74 30.66
N LEU A 259 -8.27 -4.11 29.58
CA LEU A 259 -9.60 -4.71 29.61
C LEU A 259 -9.62 -6.01 30.44
N LYS A 260 -8.61 -6.88 30.25
CA LYS A 260 -8.47 -8.13 31.02
C LYS A 260 -8.35 -7.90 32.52
N LYS A 261 -7.70 -6.80 32.94
CA LYS A 261 -7.50 -6.46 34.36
C LYS A 261 -8.68 -5.74 34.99
N LYS A 262 -9.32 -4.82 34.26
CA LYS A 262 -10.30 -3.87 34.79
C LYS A 262 -11.74 -4.13 34.34
N GLY A 263 -11.94 -5.01 33.36
CA GLY A 263 -13.27 -5.24 32.77
C GLY A 263 -13.89 -3.95 32.23
N THR A 264 -15.16 -3.69 32.52
CA THR A 264 -15.91 -2.52 32.02
C THR A 264 -15.25 -1.18 32.38
N GLN A 265 -14.49 -1.12 33.50
CA GLN A 265 -13.79 0.11 33.87
C GLN A 265 -12.75 0.53 32.82
N ALA A 266 -12.08 -0.41 32.16
CA ALA A 266 -11.16 -0.08 31.07
C ALA A 266 -11.88 0.59 29.90
N GLN A 267 -13.12 0.18 29.63
CA GLN A 267 -13.93 0.81 28.58
C GLN A 267 -14.27 2.25 28.95
N VAL A 268 -14.70 2.50 30.19
CA VAL A 268 -14.98 3.85 30.70
C VAL A 268 -13.73 4.73 30.64
N ASP A 269 -12.59 4.19 31.10
CA ASP A 269 -11.31 4.91 31.09
C ASP A 269 -10.87 5.24 29.63
N PHE A 270 -11.08 4.34 28.68
CA PHE A 270 -10.80 4.58 27.27
C PHE A 270 -11.72 5.65 26.68
N GLU A 271 -13.01 5.58 26.94
CA GLU A 271 -13.98 6.59 26.51
C GLU A 271 -13.61 7.99 27.02
N GLU A 272 -13.19 8.08 28.30
CA GLU A 272 -12.75 9.34 28.89
C GLU A 272 -11.49 9.90 28.20
N ARG A 273 -10.50 9.02 27.90
CA ARG A 273 -9.27 9.43 27.18
C ARG A 273 -9.55 9.90 25.75
N CYS A 274 -10.60 9.37 25.13
CA CYS A 274 -10.94 9.67 23.73
C CYS A 274 -11.96 10.80 23.57
N LYS A 275 -12.44 11.42 24.65
CA LYS A 275 -13.38 12.54 24.57
C LYS A 275 -12.83 13.66 23.68
N GLY A 276 -13.64 14.11 22.74
CA GLY A 276 -13.27 15.16 21.78
C GLY A 276 -12.46 14.67 20.57
N HIS A 277 -12.08 13.37 20.51
CA HIS A 277 -11.45 12.83 19.32
C HIS A 277 -12.44 12.75 18.16
N PRO A 278 -12.08 13.13 16.89
CA PRO A 278 -12.99 13.17 15.75
C PRO A 278 -13.65 11.82 15.39
N LEU A 279 -13.06 10.70 15.79
CA LEU A 279 -13.60 9.36 15.59
C LEU A 279 -14.17 8.74 16.87
N PHE A 280 -14.35 9.54 17.95
CA PHE A 280 -14.85 9.01 19.19
C PHE A 280 -16.35 8.72 19.14
N GLY A 281 -16.70 7.52 19.66
CA GLY A 281 -18.08 7.04 19.76
C GLY A 281 -18.54 6.24 18.54
N ILE A 282 -19.37 5.22 18.81
CA ILE A 282 -19.84 4.27 17.79
C ILE A 282 -20.61 4.96 16.67
N ARG A 283 -21.45 5.95 17.00
CA ARG A 283 -22.20 6.71 16.01
C ARG A 283 -21.25 7.44 15.06
N THR A 284 -20.17 8.01 15.56
CA THR A 284 -19.18 8.71 14.76
C THR A 284 -18.47 7.76 13.77
N ILE A 285 -18.14 6.55 14.21
CA ILE A 285 -17.57 5.52 13.33
C ILE A 285 -18.56 5.12 12.23
N PHE A 286 -19.85 4.91 12.55
CA PHE A 286 -20.87 4.62 11.54
C PHE A 286 -21.03 5.76 10.54
N GLU A 287 -21.09 7.01 10.99
CA GLU A 287 -21.16 8.18 10.12
C GLU A 287 -19.93 8.32 9.23
N PHE A 288 -18.73 8.10 9.80
CA PHE A 288 -17.46 8.08 9.07
C PHE A 288 -17.41 7.00 7.99
N THR A 289 -18.03 5.84 8.25
CA THR A 289 -18.10 4.73 7.28
C THR A 289 -19.29 4.80 6.33
N GLY A 290 -20.08 5.90 6.35
CA GLY A 290 -21.06 6.20 5.33
C GLY A 290 -22.53 6.01 5.76
N TYR A 291 -22.83 5.88 7.05
CA TYR A 291 -24.20 5.65 7.51
C TYR A 291 -25.20 6.75 7.06
N LYS A 292 -24.79 8.01 7.06
CA LYS A 292 -25.65 9.12 6.56
C LYS A 292 -26.06 8.90 5.10
N GLN A 293 -25.12 8.48 4.25
CA GLN A 293 -25.40 8.19 2.85
C GLN A 293 -26.38 7.01 2.69
N ILE A 294 -26.26 5.99 3.51
CA ILE A 294 -27.21 4.86 3.53
C ILE A 294 -28.62 5.36 3.91
N GLN A 295 -28.75 6.20 4.93
CA GLN A 295 -30.02 6.78 5.33
C GLN A 295 -30.67 7.62 4.21
N GLU A 296 -29.86 8.35 3.44
CA GLU A 296 -30.35 9.11 2.27
C GLU A 296 -30.87 8.16 1.18
N TYR A 297 -30.15 7.08 0.89
CA TYR A 297 -30.59 6.08 -0.08
C TYR A 297 -31.86 5.35 0.37
N GLU A 298 -31.97 5.00 1.65
CA GLU A 298 -33.19 4.40 2.20
C GLU A 298 -34.41 5.32 2.01
N LYS A 299 -34.26 6.62 2.25
CA LYS A 299 -35.34 7.61 2.01
C LYS A 299 -35.73 7.72 0.55
N LEU A 300 -34.78 7.52 -0.37
CA LEU A 300 -35.01 7.64 -1.81
C LEU A 300 -35.63 6.38 -2.43
N TYR A 301 -35.28 5.21 -1.91
CA TYR A 301 -35.55 3.95 -2.61
C TYR A 301 -36.44 2.97 -1.84
N LEU A 302 -36.65 3.15 -0.55
CA LEU A 302 -37.58 2.31 0.24
C LEU A 302 -38.99 2.95 0.30
N PRO A 303 -40.04 2.13 0.50
CA PRO A 303 -41.39 2.66 0.73
C PRO A 303 -41.45 3.64 1.92
N PRO A 304 -42.15 4.77 1.83
CA PRO A 304 -42.19 5.77 2.92
C PRO A 304 -42.63 5.20 4.28
N GLU A 305 -43.55 4.28 4.27
CA GLU A 305 -44.02 3.58 5.47
C GLU A 305 -42.96 2.72 6.12
N GLU A 306 -42.07 2.06 5.34
CA GLU A 306 -40.95 1.29 5.84
C GLU A 306 -39.90 2.22 6.46
N VAL A 307 -39.59 3.34 5.80
CA VAL A 307 -38.68 4.36 6.33
C VAL A 307 -39.20 4.94 7.64
N ALA A 308 -40.48 5.27 7.70
CA ALA A 308 -41.12 5.75 8.93
C ALA A 308 -41.06 4.73 10.07
N LEU A 309 -41.31 3.44 9.78
CA LEU A 309 -41.20 2.36 10.75
C LEU A 309 -39.78 2.24 11.33
N ARG A 310 -38.76 2.28 10.45
CA ARG A 310 -37.34 2.15 10.86
C ARG A 310 -36.90 3.29 11.77
N TYR A 311 -37.20 4.53 11.40
CA TYR A 311 -36.63 5.72 12.06
C TYR A 311 -37.50 6.32 13.17
N GLN A 312 -38.81 6.06 13.18
CA GLN A 312 -39.74 6.66 14.17
C GLN A 312 -40.13 5.66 15.28
N LYS A 313 -40.10 4.35 15.01
CA LYS A 313 -40.59 3.32 15.93
C LYS A 313 -39.52 2.36 16.44
N SER A 314 -38.28 2.46 15.93
CA SER A 314 -37.17 1.66 16.46
C SER A 314 -36.40 2.40 17.54
N LEU A 315 -35.93 1.65 18.53
CA LEU A 315 -34.97 2.14 19.51
C LEU A 315 -33.55 1.91 18.94
N GLY A 316 -32.70 2.93 18.97
CA GLY A 316 -31.33 2.86 18.47
C GLY A 316 -30.64 4.21 18.52
N TYR A 317 -29.38 4.26 18.08
CA TYR A 317 -28.58 5.49 18.00
C TYR A 317 -28.95 6.31 16.76
#